data_89208cd715191c0c080a5e7563c0b3d8
#
_entry.id   89208cd715191c0c080a5e7563c0b3d8
#
_cell.length_a   1.000
_cell.length_b   1.000
_cell.length_c   1.000
_cell.angle_alpha   90.00
_cell.angle_beta   90.00
_cell.angle_gamma   90.00
#
_symmetry.space_group_name_H-M   'P 1'
#
loop_
_entity.id
_entity.type
_entity.pdbx_description
1 polymer ?
#
loop_
_entity_poly.entity_id
_entity_poly.type
_entity_poly.pdbx_seq_one_letter_code
_entity_poly.pdbx_strand_id
1 'polypeptide(L)'
;MTDGGEGNELAALEKVLLDESADPVDLPFSLLKAITGNFSEDNKIGRGGFGAVYKGVLPSGHTIAVKKLFEQFEILDKNFACEIACLVGVKHKNTVRFLGYCSETQHVMRLYEGRSVWADVRQRLLCFEYLPKGCLADYLSDASCRLQWTTCYQIIKGICDGVHYLHQQRIIHMDLKPQNVLLDNNIVPRIADFGLSRLLSGSQSRAITDHKLGTMGYMAPEFFNNGEITFKTDIYSLGVIIMKILMGHKESSSVKEVVESWADMFGTLNSHISLKQVKACAEIGIECTNYYPVNRPAIWFIITRVALSPFPRVTLSRATGLPVRLPPLSIRALATAGDGRRVPRAAADEGGGEALGRDAARARA
;
A
#
# COMPACT_ATOMS: atom_id res chain seq x y z
N MET A 1 -39.94 9.60 5.90
CA MET A 1 -39.26 10.90 5.75
C MET A 1 -37.74 10.69 5.89
N THR A 2 -37.09 9.96 4.97
CA THR A 2 -35.65 9.64 5.01
C THR A 2 -34.97 9.92 3.66
N ASP A 3 -35.73 10.49 2.70
CA ASP A 3 -35.25 10.63 1.31
C ASP A 3 -34.41 11.92 1.05
N GLY A 4 -34.40 12.85 1.99
CA GLY A 4 -33.66 14.12 1.83
C GLY A 4 -32.19 14.09 2.24
N GLY A 5 -31.80 13.14 3.09
CA GLY A 5 -30.44 13.01 3.61
C GLY A 5 -29.51 12.31 2.63
N GLU A 6 -29.91 11.15 2.11
CA GLU A 6 -29.06 10.33 1.22
C GLU A 6 -28.74 11.01 -0.12
N GLY A 7 -29.61 11.89 -0.60
CA GLY A 7 -29.38 12.69 -1.80
C GLY A 7 -28.28 13.74 -1.62
N ASN A 8 -28.11 14.28 -0.40
CA ASN A 8 -27.12 15.30 -0.10
C ASN A 8 -25.72 14.68 0.07
N GLU A 9 -25.62 13.52 0.71
CA GLU A 9 -24.34 12.81 0.89
C GLU A 9 -23.81 12.23 -0.42
N LEU A 10 -24.72 11.72 -1.27
CA LEU A 10 -24.36 11.28 -2.63
C LEU A 10 -23.81 12.44 -3.46
N ALA A 11 -24.50 13.60 -3.44
CA ALA A 11 -24.04 14.79 -4.14
C ALA A 11 -22.69 15.32 -3.59
N ALA A 12 -22.47 15.22 -2.27
CA ALA A 12 -21.20 15.56 -1.66
C ALA A 12 -20.06 14.64 -2.12
N LEU A 13 -20.30 13.34 -2.20
CA LEU A 13 -19.34 12.37 -2.71
C LEU A 13 -19.03 12.59 -4.19
N GLU A 14 -20.04 12.85 -5.02
CA GLU A 14 -19.86 13.17 -6.44
C GLU A 14 -19.07 14.48 -6.62
N LYS A 15 -19.33 15.48 -5.81
CA LYS A 15 -18.55 16.73 -5.81
C LYS A 15 -17.08 16.45 -5.50
N VAL A 16 -16.80 15.64 -4.47
CA VAL A 16 -15.42 15.26 -4.14
C VAL A 16 -14.78 14.49 -5.27
N LEU A 17 -15.49 13.61 -5.98
CA LEU A 17 -14.97 12.90 -7.14
C LEU A 17 -14.56 13.81 -8.30
N LEU A 18 -15.36 14.84 -8.58
CA LEU A 18 -15.17 15.74 -9.72
C LEU A 18 -14.19 16.89 -9.43
N ASP A 19 -14.10 17.33 -8.19
CA ASP A 19 -13.23 18.43 -7.77
C ASP A 19 -12.03 17.89 -6.94
N GLU A 20 -10.85 17.84 -7.57
CA GLU A 20 -9.63 17.36 -6.91
C GLU A 20 -9.21 18.21 -5.69
N SER A 21 -9.69 19.44 -5.58
CA SER A 21 -9.42 20.33 -4.45
C SER A 21 -10.33 20.07 -3.25
N ALA A 22 -11.48 19.40 -3.47
CA ALA A 22 -12.46 19.15 -2.42
C ALA A 22 -11.91 18.27 -1.30
N ASP A 23 -12.34 18.51 -0.08
CA ASP A 23 -11.97 17.75 1.10
C ASP A 23 -12.79 16.45 1.20
N PRO A 24 -12.21 15.38 1.80
CA PRO A 24 -12.93 14.13 2.06
C PRO A 24 -14.16 14.35 2.94
N VAL A 25 -15.21 13.56 2.70
CA VAL A 25 -16.51 13.68 3.39
C VAL A 25 -16.79 12.50 4.31
N ASP A 26 -17.54 12.72 5.38
CA ASP A 26 -18.15 11.66 6.17
C ASP A 26 -19.36 11.10 5.42
N LEU A 27 -19.45 9.78 5.28
CA LEU A 27 -20.43 9.09 4.44
C LEU A 27 -21.21 8.08 5.27
N PRO A 28 -22.56 8.04 5.14
CA PRO A 28 -23.36 7.08 5.89
C PRO A 28 -23.12 5.65 5.42
N PHE A 29 -23.18 4.72 6.36
CA PHE A 29 -23.02 3.29 6.07
C PHE A 29 -24.05 2.78 5.07
N SER A 30 -25.31 3.29 5.13
CA SER A 30 -26.40 2.94 4.22
C SER A 30 -26.03 3.21 2.75
N LEU A 31 -25.45 4.39 2.46
CA LEU A 31 -24.98 4.74 1.12
C LEU A 31 -23.88 3.79 0.64
N LEU A 32 -22.85 3.56 1.47
CA LEU A 32 -21.73 2.69 1.10
C LEU A 32 -22.18 1.24 0.91
N LYS A 33 -23.14 0.79 1.71
CA LYS A 33 -23.76 -0.52 1.56
C LYS A 33 -24.56 -0.64 0.24
N ALA A 34 -25.31 0.40 -0.12
CA ALA A 34 -26.10 0.41 -1.35
C ALA A 34 -25.21 0.37 -2.60
N ILE A 35 -24.23 1.28 -2.72
CA ILE A 35 -23.36 1.38 -3.91
C ILE A 35 -22.42 0.18 -4.10
N THR A 36 -22.15 -0.60 -3.03
CA THR A 36 -21.34 -1.81 -3.08
C THR A 36 -22.17 -3.09 -3.25
N GLY A 37 -23.50 -2.99 -3.45
CA GLY A 37 -24.38 -4.13 -3.54
C GLY A 37 -24.38 -4.96 -2.23
N ASN A 38 -24.49 -4.29 -1.09
CA ASN A 38 -24.40 -4.91 0.25
C ASN A 38 -23.06 -5.62 0.50
N PHE A 39 -21.95 -5.05 0.01
CA PHE A 39 -20.61 -5.63 0.08
C PHE A 39 -20.58 -7.05 -0.52
N SER A 40 -21.20 -7.18 -1.70
CA SER A 40 -21.29 -8.47 -2.39
C SER A 40 -19.90 -8.99 -2.78
N GLU A 41 -19.70 -10.29 -2.79
CA GLU A 41 -18.44 -10.92 -3.24
C GLU A 41 -18.15 -10.61 -4.72
N ASP A 42 -19.17 -10.36 -5.55
CA ASP A 42 -19.00 -9.97 -6.96
C ASP A 42 -18.37 -8.58 -7.11
N ASN A 43 -18.59 -7.70 -6.14
CA ASN A 43 -18.01 -6.37 -6.08
C ASN A 43 -16.68 -6.31 -5.31
N LYS A 44 -16.24 -7.43 -4.77
CA LYS A 44 -14.99 -7.50 -4.02
C LYS A 44 -13.79 -7.49 -4.94
N ILE A 45 -13.01 -6.42 -4.85
CA ILE A 45 -11.80 -6.21 -5.66
C ILE A 45 -10.51 -6.53 -4.91
N GLY A 46 -10.59 -6.77 -3.58
CA GLY A 46 -9.42 -7.15 -2.81
C GLY A 46 -9.70 -7.49 -1.36
N ARG A 47 -8.72 -8.16 -0.73
CA ARG A 47 -8.70 -8.45 0.70
C ARG A 47 -7.27 -8.39 1.21
N GLY A 48 -7.04 -7.60 2.25
CA GLY A 48 -5.77 -7.50 2.96
C GLY A 48 -5.89 -7.96 4.42
N GLY A 49 -4.82 -7.78 5.19
CA GLY A 49 -4.80 -8.12 6.62
C GLY A 49 -5.76 -7.27 7.46
N PHE A 50 -6.08 -6.06 7.02
CA PHE A 50 -6.88 -5.09 7.80
C PHE A 50 -8.33 -4.96 7.34
N GLY A 51 -8.68 -5.48 6.15
CA GLY A 51 -10.01 -5.29 5.60
C GLY A 51 -10.20 -5.90 4.22
N ALA A 52 -11.42 -5.75 3.70
CA ALA A 52 -11.78 -6.10 2.34
C ALA A 52 -12.12 -4.84 1.55
N VAL A 53 -11.77 -4.81 0.26
CA VAL A 53 -12.02 -3.67 -0.63
C VAL A 53 -13.07 -4.07 -1.65
N TYR A 54 -14.07 -3.21 -1.80
CA TYR A 54 -15.19 -3.42 -2.71
C TYR A 54 -15.25 -2.29 -3.73
N LYS A 55 -15.66 -2.61 -4.95
CA LYS A 55 -16.02 -1.64 -5.96
C LYS A 55 -17.41 -1.08 -5.64
N GLY A 56 -17.51 0.22 -5.46
CA GLY A 56 -18.76 0.95 -5.36
C GLY A 56 -19.12 1.58 -6.70
N VAL A 57 -20.39 1.49 -7.11
CA VAL A 57 -20.89 2.10 -8.34
C VAL A 57 -21.95 3.12 -7.95
N LEU A 58 -21.68 4.39 -8.26
CA LEU A 58 -22.64 5.47 -8.01
C LEU A 58 -23.75 5.48 -9.08
N PRO A 59 -24.91 6.06 -8.80
CA PRO A 59 -25.99 6.22 -9.78
C PRO A 59 -25.57 6.96 -11.05
N SER A 60 -24.61 7.87 -10.95
CA SER A 60 -24.00 8.59 -12.08
C SER A 60 -23.10 7.71 -12.96
N GLY A 61 -22.86 6.45 -12.57
CA GLY A 61 -21.95 5.52 -13.24
C GLY A 61 -20.48 5.66 -12.84
N HIS A 62 -20.13 6.65 -12.00
CA HIS A 62 -18.79 6.75 -11.44
C HIS A 62 -18.51 5.59 -10.49
N THR A 63 -17.25 5.24 -10.37
CA THR A 63 -16.80 4.11 -9.53
C THR A 63 -15.81 4.57 -8.48
N ILE A 64 -15.94 4.00 -7.27
CA ILE A 64 -15.03 4.20 -6.15
C ILE A 64 -14.55 2.86 -5.58
N ALA A 65 -13.49 2.88 -4.78
CA ALA A 65 -13.04 1.75 -3.99
C ALA A 65 -13.40 1.99 -2.52
N VAL A 66 -14.12 1.04 -1.90
CA VAL A 66 -14.56 1.10 -0.51
C VAL A 66 -13.84 0.02 0.29
N LYS A 67 -12.90 0.42 1.16
CA LYS A 67 -12.18 -0.46 2.08
C LYS A 67 -12.97 -0.57 3.37
N LYS A 68 -13.54 -1.75 3.64
CA LYS A 68 -14.23 -2.08 4.89
C LYS A 68 -13.27 -2.78 5.82
N LEU A 69 -12.97 -2.18 6.98
CA LEU A 69 -12.05 -2.73 7.97
C LEU A 69 -12.70 -3.89 8.74
N PHE A 70 -11.89 -4.88 9.16
CA PHE A 70 -12.38 -6.01 9.96
C PHE A 70 -12.60 -5.61 11.42
N GLU A 71 -13.70 -6.10 12.01
CA GLU A 71 -14.11 -5.78 13.37
C GLU A 71 -13.20 -6.37 14.48
N GLN A 72 -12.32 -7.31 14.13
CA GLN A 72 -11.58 -8.16 15.08
C GLN A 72 -10.37 -7.51 15.78
N PHE A 73 -10.11 -6.22 15.55
CA PHE A 73 -8.96 -5.56 16.15
C PHE A 73 -9.39 -4.63 17.28
N GLU A 74 -8.99 -4.92 18.52
CA GLU A 74 -9.17 -4.04 19.69
C GLU A 74 -8.60 -2.63 19.48
N ILE A 75 -7.68 -2.47 18.51
CA ILE A 75 -6.99 -1.22 18.17
C ILE A 75 -7.67 -0.53 16.97
N LEU A 76 -8.82 -1.02 16.52
CA LEU A 76 -9.46 -0.58 15.27
C LEU A 76 -9.69 0.94 15.21
N ASP A 77 -10.26 1.53 16.25
CA ASP A 77 -10.61 2.96 16.28
C ASP A 77 -9.36 3.85 16.24
N LYS A 78 -8.31 3.47 16.96
CA LYS A 78 -7.05 4.23 16.98
C LYS A 78 -6.34 4.16 15.64
N ASN A 79 -6.27 2.97 15.04
CA ASN A 79 -5.65 2.80 13.73
C ASN A 79 -6.46 3.50 12.64
N PHE A 80 -7.79 3.40 12.68
CA PHE A 80 -8.68 4.10 11.77
C PHE A 80 -8.51 5.62 11.84
N ALA A 81 -8.49 6.19 13.05
CA ALA A 81 -8.26 7.62 13.24
C ALA A 81 -6.87 8.06 12.74
N CYS A 82 -5.83 7.26 12.99
CA CYS A 82 -4.48 7.51 12.47
C CYS A 82 -4.42 7.44 10.95
N GLU A 83 -5.09 6.46 10.33
CA GLU A 83 -5.15 6.32 8.86
C GLU A 83 -5.85 7.54 8.24
N ILE A 84 -7.00 7.98 8.79
CA ILE A 84 -7.68 9.20 8.34
C ILE A 84 -6.78 10.43 8.53
N ALA A 85 -6.14 10.59 9.68
CA ALA A 85 -5.26 11.74 9.94
C ALA A 85 -4.10 11.82 8.94
N CYS A 86 -3.57 10.68 8.49
CA CYS A 86 -2.59 10.63 7.42
C CYS A 86 -3.21 10.99 6.05
N LEU A 87 -4.43 10.53 5.76
CA LEU A 87 -5.05 10.63 4.43
C LEU A 87 -5.66 12.00 4.12
N VAL A 88 -6.26 12.68 5.11
CA VAL A 88 -7.01 13.95 4.89
C VAL A 88 -6.16 15.03 4.22
N GLY A 89 -4.86 15.11 4.54
CA GLY A 89 -3.95 16.09 3.95
C GLY A 89 -3.23 15.63 2.68
N VAL A 90 -3.43 14.38 2.26
CA VAL A 90 -2.66 13.80 1.15
C VAL A 90 -3.36 14.03 -0.19
N LYS A 91 -2.83 14.99 -0.97
CA LYS A 91 -3.30 15.29 -2.34
C LYS A 91 -2.09 15.38 -3.27
N HIS A 92 -1.80 14.30 -4.00
CA HIS A 92 -0.67 14.23 -4.93
C HIS A 92 -0.94 13.25 -6.08
N LYS A 93 -0.44 13.57 -7.27
CA LYS A 93 -0.63 12.74 -8.49
C LYS A 93 -0.12 11.30 -8.37
N ASN A 94 0.76 11.00 -7.43
CA ASN A 94 1.32 9.66 -7.20
C ASN A 94 0.90 9.06 -5.85
N THR A 95 -0.19 9.53 -5.27
CA THR A 95 -0.89 8.90 -4.14
C THR A 95 -2.34 8.64 -4.52
N VAL A 96 -2.93 7.58 -4.03
CA VAL A 96 -4.36 7.31 -4.21
C VAL A 96 -5.17 8.41 -3.56
N ARG A 97 -6.21 8.88 -4.22
CA ARG A 97 -7.05 9.95 -3.72
C ARG A 97 -8.03 9.40 -2.68
N PHE A 98 -8.04 10.03 -1.51
CA PHE A 98 -9.00 9.77 -0.45
C PHE A 98 -10.25 10.62 -0.65
N LEU A 99 -11.43 9.98 -0.68
CA LEU A 99 -12.70 10.63 -1.00
C LEU A 99 -13.57 10.84 0.24
N GLY A 100 -13.43 9.96 1.24
CA GLY A 100 -14.25 10.04 2.43
C GLY A 100 -14.17 8.77 3.29
N TYR A 101 -14.91 8.77 4.37
CA TYR A 101 -14.92 7.67 5.33
C TYR A 101 -16.30 7.49 5.96
N CYS A 102 -16.50 6.35 6.62
CA CYS A 102 -17.65 6.09 7.49
C CYS A 102 -17.15 5.62 8.85
N SER A 103 -17.67 6.24 9.93
CA SER A 103 -17.30 5.93 11.31
C SER A 103 -18.52 5.64 12.21
N GLU A 104 -19.55 5.01 11.66
CA GLU A 104 -20.79 4.72 12.38
C GLU A 104 -20.63 3.57 13.38
N THR A 105 -21.48 3.60 14.42
CA THR A 105 -21.71 2.49 15.33
C THR A 105 -23.18 2.10 15.26
N GLN A 106 -23.44 0.85 14.93
CA GLN A 106 -24.79 0.32 14.80
C GLN A 106 -25.14 -0.57 16.00
N HIS A 107 -26.28 -0.34 16.63
CA HIS A 107 -26.83 -1.24 17.63
C HIS A 107 -27.60 -2.35 16.91
N VAL A 108 -27.10 -3.57 16.95
CA VAL A 108 -27.72 -4.71 16.30
C VAL A 108 -27.94 -5.84 17.29
N MET A 109 -29.02 -6.60 17.10
CA MET A 109 -29.25 -7.80 17.87
C MET A 109 -28.39 -8.94 17.28
N ARG A 110 -27.56 -9.55 18.12
CA ARG A 110 -26.74 -10.72 17.75
C ARG A 110 -27.02 -11.89 18.66
N LEU A 111 -26.87 -13.10 18.14
CA LEU A 111 -26.94 -14.33 18.94
C LEU A 111 -25.59 -14.59 19.59
N TYR A 112 -25.54 -14.60 20.91
CA TYR A 112 -24.35 -14.93 21.69
C TYR A 112 -24.72 -16.04 22.69
N GLU A 113 -24.05 -17.19 22.62
CA GLU A 113 -24.30 -18.36 23.45
C GLU A 113 -25.80 -18.78 23.51
N GLY A 114 -26.48 -18.72 22.35
CA GLY A 114 -27.91 -19.07 22.24
C GLY A 114 -28.88 -17.99 22.75
N ARG A 115 -28.38 -16.80 23.16
CA ARG A 115 -29.22 -15.69 23.62
C ARG A 115 -29.09 -14.49 22.67
N SER A 116 -30.21 -13.84 22.42
CA SER A 116 -30.24 -12.59 21.67
C SER A 116 -29.73 -11.45 22.57
N VAL A 117 -28.59 -10.81 22.17
CA VAL A 117 -28.02 -9.68 22.89
C VAL A 117 -27.89 -8.48 21.95
N TRP A 118 -28.09 -7.28 22.49
CA TRP A 118 -27.75 -6.05 21.76
C TRP A 118 -26.24 -5.89 21.74
N ALA A 119 -25.68 -5.67 20.56
CA ALA A 119 -24.25 -5.48 20.37
C ALA A 119 -23.99 -4.23 19.52
N ASP A 120 -22.97 -3.49 19.91
CA ASP A 120 -22.46 -2.35 19.14
C ASP A 120 -21.50 -2.83 18.05
N VAL A 121 -21.91 -2.69 16.81
CA VAL A 121 -21.09 -3.02 15.63
C VAL A 121 -20.52 -1.75 15.05
N ARG A 122 -19.21 -1.62 15.12
CA ARG A 122 -18.49 -0.47 14.60
C ARG A 122 -18.26 -0.64 13.10
N GLN A 123 -18.83 0.26 12.32
CA GLN A 123 -18.61 0.33 10.87
C GLN A 123 -17.47 1.32 10.60
N ARG A 124 -16.35 0.82 10.10
CA ARG A 124 -15.16 1.63 9.77
C ARG A 124 -14.79 1.37 8.32
N LEU A 125 -15.07 2.37 7.48
CA LEU A 125 -14.85 2.27 6.04
C LEU A 125 -14.07 3.48 5.55
N LEU A 126 -13.22 3.26 4.54
CA LEU A 126 -12.45 4.28 3.85
C LEU A 126 -12.76 4.24 2.37
N CYS A 127 -13.01 5.40 1.76
CA CYS A 127 -13.40 5.52 0.37
C CYS A 127 -12.29 6.19 -0.44
N PHE A 128 -11.93 5.58 -1.56
CA PHE A 128 -10.85 6.02 -2.44
C PHE A 128 -11.31 6.07 -3.90
N GLU A 129 -10.57 6.80 -4.74
CA GLU A 129 -10.72 6.68 -6.19
C GLU A 129 -10.51 5.22 -6.62
N TYR A 130 -11.27 4.79 -7.63
CA TYR A 130 -11.10 3.45 -8.20
C TYR A 130 -10.09 3.47 -9.35
N LEU A 131 -9.05 2.65 -9.24
CA LEU A 131 -7.99 2.54 -10.23
C LEU A 131 -8.08 1.18 -10.94
N PRO A 132 -8.52 1.17 -12.23
CA PRO A 132 -8.93 -0.06 -12.89
C PRO A 132 -7.77 -0.93 -13.39
N LYS A 133 -6.53 -0.44 -13.38
CA LYS A 133 -5.37 -1.18 -13.91
C LYS A 133 -4.70 -2.10 -12.88
N GLY A 134 -5.26 -2.21 -11.67
CA GLY A 134 -4.73 -3.08 -10.62
C GLY A 134 -3.43 -2.55 -10.01
N CYS A 135 -2.60 -3.44 -9.47
CA CYS A 135 -1.39 -3.07 -8.77
C CYS A 135 -0.12 -3.44 -9.56
N LEU A 136 0.99 -2.81 -9.22
CA LEU A 136 2.29 -3.07 -9.84
C LEU A 136 2.72 -4.54 -9.70
N ALA A 137 2.32 -5.23 -8.62
CA ALA A 137 2.67 -6.63 -8.41
C ALA A 137 2.12 -7.54 -9.52
N ASP A 138 0.94 -7.24 -10.06
CA ASP A 138 0.33 -8.01 -11.14
C ASP A 138 1.20 -7.98 -12.40
N TYR A 139 1.73 -6.80 -12.72
CA TYR A 139 2.62 -6.60 -13.87
C TYR A 139 4.01 -7.20 -13.67
N LEU A 140 4.49 -7.29 -12.44
CA LEU A 140 5.79 -7.89 -12.13
C LEU A 140 5.73 -9.42 -12.07
N SER A 141 4.57 -10.01 -11.77
CA SER A 141 4.38 -11.46 -11.69
C SER A 141 4.11 -12.12 -13.05
N ASP A 142 3.62 -11.37 -14.02
CA ASP A 142 3.34 -11.88 -15.37
C ASP A 142 4.58 -11.76 -16.27
N ALA A 143 5.29 -12.87 -16.44
CA ALA A 143 6.46 -12.94 -17.32
C ALA A 143 6.12 -12.63 -18.79
N SER A 144 4.84 -12.78 -19.21
CA SER A 144 4.36 -12.49 -20.57
C SER A 144 4.08 -10.99 -20.79
N CYS A 145 3.86 -10.23 -19.70
CA CYS A 145 3.52 -8.80 -19.69
C CYS A 145 4.69 -7.90 -19.27
N ARG A 146 5.91 -8.21 -19.73
CA ARG A 146 7.07 -7.40 -19.35
C ARG A 146 6.91 -5.96 -19.80
N LEU A 147 6.88 -5.03 -18.84
CA LEU A 147 6.75 -3.60 -19.11
C LEU A 147 7.97 -3.10 -19.91
N GLN A 148 7.73 -2.22 -20.88
CA GLN A 148 8.83 -1.53 -21.57
C GLN A 148 9.61 -0.65 -20.60
N TRP A 149 10.91 -0.48 -20.85
CA TRP A 149 11.78 0.32 -19.98
C TRP A 149 11.22 1.73 -19.70
N THR A 150 10.72 2.39 -20.72
CA THR A 150 10.12 3.74 -20.56
C THR A 150 9.01 3.77 -19.53
N THR A 151 8.15 2.73 -19.51
CA THR A 151 7.09 2.57 -18.53
C THR A 151 7.65 2.25 -17.14
N CYS A 152 8.59 1.31 -17.04
CA CYS A 152 9.28 0.99 -15.78
C CYS A 152 9.90 2.23 -15.15
N TYR A 153 10.59 3.03 -15.97
CA TYR A 153 11.25 4.26 -15.52
C TYR A 153 10.25 5.31 -15.03
N GLN A 154 9.11 5.49 -15.73
CA GLN A 154 8.05 6.40 -15.28
C GLN A 154 7.42 5.92 -13.98
N ILE A 155 7.23 4.62 -13.81
CA ILE A 155 6.73 4.04 -12.56
C ILE A 155 7.72 4.31 -11.42
N ILE A 156 9.02 4.01 -11.61
CA ILE A 156 10.04 4.30 -10.59
C ILE A 156 10.03 5.78 -10.20
N LYS A 157 10.01 6.67 -11.21
CA LYS A 157 9.97 8.11 -10.99
C LYS A 157 8.73 8.53 -10.19
N GLY A 158 7.55 8.05 -10.59
CA GLY A 158 6.30 8.40 -9.90
C GLY A 158 6.25 7.89 -8.47
N ILE A 159 6.78 6.69 -8.18
CA ILE A 159 6.87 6.18 -6.81
C ILE A 159 7.81 7.07 -5.99
N CYS A 160 8.98 7.45 -6.53
CA CYS A 160 9.90 8.36 -5.85
C CYS A 160 9.27 9.72 -5.57
N ASP A 161 8.54 10.31 -6.53
CA ASP A 161 7.81 11.58 -6.37
C ASP A 161 6.73 11.45 -5.27
N GLY A 162 5.98 10.34 -5.24
CA GLY A 162 4.98 10.07 -4.22
C GLY A 162 5.57 9.92 -2.81
N VAL A 163 6.64 9.14 -2.66
CA VAL A 163 7.36 8.98 -1.38
C VAL A 163 7.94 10.31 -0.91
N HIS A 164 8.50 11.10 -1.81
CA HIS A 164 9.01 12.43 -1.49
C HIS A 164 7.91 13.33 -0.93
N TYR A 165 6.77 13.38 -1.60
CA TYR A 165 5.61 14.15 -1.14
C TYR A 165 5.16 13.70 0.26
N LEU A 166 5.03 12.39 0.50
CA LEU A 166 4.65 11.86 1.82
C LEU A 166 5.64 12.28 2.90
N HIS A 167 6.95 12.17 2.62
CA HIS A 167 7.99 12.59 3.55
C HIS A 167 7.98 14.10 3.83
N GLN A 168 7.63 14.93 2.84
CA GLN A 168 7.40 16.38 3.05
C GLN A 168 6.21 16.63 3.97
N GLN A 169 5.14 15.83 3.87
CA GLN A 169 4.00 15.85 4.78
C GLN A 169 4.28 15.15 6.13
N ARG A 170 5.53 14.71 6.36
CA ARG A 170 5.97 13.99 7.56
C ARG A 170 5.28 12.64 7.77
N ILE A 171 4.78 12.04 6.71
CA ILE A 171 4.15 10.73 6.70
C ILE A 171 5.19 9.68 6.29
N ILE A 172 5.34 8.64 7.10
CA ILE A 172 6.08 7.43 6.80
C ILE A 172 5.07 6.35 6.46
N HIS A 173 5.17 5.74 5.28
CA HIS A 173 4.16 4.82 4.77
C HIS A 173 4.19 3.45 5.47
N MET A 174 5.37 2.93 5.78
CA MET A 174 5.62 1.68 6.52
C MET A 174 5.32 0.36 5.80
N ASP A 175 4.51 0.36 4.74
CA ASP A 175 4.17 -0.86 3.97
C ASP A 175 4.28 -0.63 2.46
N LEU A 176 5.35 0.04 2.01
CA LEU A 176 5.64 0.21 0.59
C LEU A 176 6.02 -1.15 -0.02
N LYS A 177 5.22 -1.56 -1.01
CA LYS A 177 5.38 -2.82 -1.77
C LYS A 177 4.65 -2.72 -3.10
N PRO A 178 4.95 -3.56 -4.10
CA PRO A 178 4.27 -3.51 -5.40
C PRO A 178 2.74 -3.67 -5.32
N GLN A 179 2.22 -4.40 -4.33
CA GLN A 179 0.78 -4.55 -4.12
C GLN A 179 0.09 -3.25 -3.70
N ASN A 180 0.83 -2.35 -3.05
CA ASN A 180 0.35 -1.05 -2.59
C ASN A 180 0.70 0.11 -3.56
N VAL A 181 1.19 -0.21 -4.75
CA VAL A 181 1.36 0.73 -5.86
C VAL A 181 0.31 0.39 -6.91
N LEU A 182 -0.77 1.15 -6.95
CA LEU A 182 -1.84 1.00 -7.93
C LEU A 182 -1.51 1.79 -9.20
N LEU A 183 -2.07 1.36 -10.32
CA LEU A 183 -1.84 2.00 -11.61
C LEU A 183 -3.15 2.59 -12.16
N ASP A 184 -3.09 3.85 -12.59
CA ASP A 184 -4.23 4.49 -13.24
C ASP A 184 -4.34 4.08 -14.73
N ASN A 185 -5.32 4.65 -15.44
CA ASN A 185 -5.55 4.35 -16.87
C ASN A 185 -4.33 4.61 -17.76
N ASN A 186 -3.45 5.52 -17.37
CA ASN A 186 -2.24 5.90 -18.09
C ASN A 186 -0.99 5.19 -17.55
N ILE A 187 -1.15 4.17 -16.70
CA ILE A 187 -0.05 3.45 -16.03
C ILE A 187 0.77 4.37 -15.11
N VAL A 188 0.16 5.45 -14.61
CA VAL A 188 0.80 6.31 -13.60
C VAL A 188 0.66 5.64 -12.23
N PRO A 189 1.76 5.49 -11.46
CA PRO A 189 1.71 4.84 -10.16
C PRO A 189 1.08 5.75 -9.10
N ARG A 190 0.23 5.15 -8.27
CA ARG A 190 -0.45 5.77 -7.13
C ARG A 190 -0.18 4.93 -5.88
N ILE A 191 0.49 5.50 -4.89
CA ILE A 191 0.76 4.85 -3.59
C ILE A 191 -0.56 4.75 -2.82
N ALA A 192 -0.88 3.56 -2.33
CA ALA A 192 -2.13 3.21 -1.65
C ALA A 192 -1.87 2.44 -0.35
N ASP A 193 -2.91 2.28 0.47
CA ASP A 193 -2.94 1.51 1.73
C ASP A 193 -2.08 2.12 2.85
N PHE A 194 -2.64 3.14 3.50
CA PHE A 194 -2.01 3.89 4.60
C PHE A 194 -2.27 3.26 5.99
N GLY A 195 -2.79 2.03 6.04
CA GLY A 195 -3.18 1.36 7.30
C GLY A 195 -2.08 1.18 8.33
N LEU A 196 -0.81 1.22 7.93
CA LEU A 196 0.35 1.17 8.81
C LEU A 196 1.09 2.50 8.90
N SER A 197 0.67 3.53 8.17
CA SER A 197 1.39 4.81 8.08
C SER A 197 1.49 5.52 9.43
N ARG A 198 2.53 6.32 9.58
CA ARG A 198 2.79 7.11 10.79
C ARG A 198 3.03 8.57 10.43
N LEU A 199 2.28 9.44 11.07
CA LEU A 199 2.49 10.88 11.04
C LEU A 199 3.47 11.25 12.16
N LEU A 200 4.64 11.79 11.81
CA LEU A 200 5.62 12.26 12.78
C LEU A 200 5.26 13.70 13.23
N SER A 201 5.08 13.90 14.54
CA SER A 201 4.71 15.19 15.11
C SER A 201 5.91 16.11 15.28
N GLY A 202 5.73 17.42 15.05
CA GLY A 202 6.72 18.45 15.35
C GLY A 202 8.13 18.15 14.81
N SER A 203 9.14 18.17 15.67
CA SER A 203 10.54 17.94 15.33
C SER A 203 10.97 16.46 15.39
N GLN A 204 10.05 15.52 15.62
CA GLN A 204 10.39 14.12 15.71
C GLN A 204 10.97 13.62 14.39
N SER A 205 12.14 12.95 14.43
CA SER A 205 12.77 12.31 13.26
C SER A 205 12.63 10.79 13.27
N ARG A 206 12.17 10.23 14.39
CA ARG A 206 12.00 8.78 14.59
C ARG A 206 10.86 8.48 15.57
N ALA A 207 10.32 7.26 15.44
CA ALA A 207 9.42 6.65 16.41
C ALA A 207 9.89 5.22 16.69
N ILE A 208 9.42 4.62 17.79
CA ILE A 208 9.68 3.21 18.13
C ILE A 208 8.34 2.54 18.38
N THR A 209 8.19 1.30 17.94
CA THR A 209 7.00 0.48 18.16
C THR A 209 7.36 -0.95 18.53
N ASP A 210 6.59 -1.53 19.44
CA ASP A 210 6.67 -2.95 19.76
C ASP A 210 5.89 -3.82 18.74
N HIS A 211 4.93 -3.20 18.03
CA HIS A 211 4.13 -3.86 17.01
C HIS A 211 4.79 -3.71 15.64
N LYS A 212 5.55 -4.73 15.25
CA LYS A 212 6.29 -4.75 13.97
C LYS A 212 5.41 -5.34 12.87
N LEU A 213 4.47 -4.54 12.39
CA LEU A 213 3.57 -4.91 11.30
C LEU A 213 4.13 -4.42 9.97
N GLY A 214 4.06 -5.26 8.94
CA GLY A 214 4.55 -4.94 7.60
C GLY A 214 4.71 -6.20 6.75
N THR A 215 5.21 -6.04 5.54
CA THR A 215 5.37 -7.13 4.59
C THR A 215 6.81 -7.64 4.58
N MET A 216 7.01 -8.93 4.91
CA MET A 216 8.33 -9.55 4.88
C MET A 216 9.01 -9.38 3.51
N GLY A 217 10.32 -9.10 3.53
CA GLY A 217 11.11 -8.81 2.33
C GLY A 217 11.10 -7.33 1.90
N TYR A 218 10.17 -6.51 2.42
CA TYR A 218 10.14 -5.06 2.21
C TYR A 218 10.43 -4.27 3.48
N MET A 219 10.36 -4.92 4.64
CA MET A 219 10.63 -4.29 5.94
C MET A 219 12.12 -4.00 6.10
N ALA A 220 12.43 -2.76 6.49
CA ALA A 220 13.81 -2.35 6.78
C ALA A 220 14.37 -3.09 8.00
N PRO A 221 15.68 -3.44 8.01
CA PRO A 221 16.28 -4.21 9.10
C PRO A 221 16.13 -3.58 10.48
N GLU A 222 16.27 -2.25 10.60
CA GLU A 222 16.12 -1.54 11.88
C GLU A 222 14.67 -1.58 12.38
N PHE A 223 13.70 -1.57 11.49
CA PHE A 223 12.31 -1.73 11.87
C PHE A 223 12.01 -3.18 12.29
N PHE A 224 12.48 -4.16 11.52
CA PHE A 224 12.29 -5.56 11.81
C PHE A 224 12.95 -5.96 13.15
N ASN A 225 14.18 -5.52 13.42
CA ASN A 225 14.92 -5.88 14.62
C ASN A 225 14.45 -5.07 15.84
N ASN A 226 14.37 -3.77 15.73
CA ASN A 226 14.25 -2.84 16.86
C ASN A 226 12.92 -2.08 16.90
N GLY A 227 12.03 -2.24 15.91
CA GLY A 227 10.80 -1.44 15.79
C GLY A 227 11.08 0.04 15.51
N GLU A 228 12.28 0.38 15.04
CA GLU A 228 12.68 1.76 14.77
C GLU A 228 12.06 2.24 13.43
N ILE A 229 11.30 3.32 13.50
CA ILE A 229 10.59 3.93 12.38
C ILE A 229 11.24 5.27 12.06
N THR A 230 11.73 5.43 10.83
CA THR A 230 12.27 6.67 10.30
C THR A 230 11.89 6.81 8.82
N PHE A 231 12.12 7.97 8.22
CA PHE A 231 11.98 8.13 6.77
C PHE A 231 12.85 7.13 5.98
N LYS A 232 13.96 6.65 6.57
CA LYS A 232 14.83 5.64 5.95
C LYS A 232 14.21 4.24 5.88
N THR A 233 13.16 4.00 6.67
CA THR A 233 12.36 2.76 6.59
C THR A 233 11.68 2.64 5.22
N ASP A 234 11.01 3.71 4.76
CA ASP A 234 10.40 3.74 3.41
C ASP A 234 11.45 3.71 2.30
N ILE A 235 12.63 4.33 2.51
CA ILE A 235 13.72 4.29 1.51
C ILE A 235 14.19 2.86 1.27
N TYR A 236 14.28 2.03 2.31
CA TYR A 236 14.61 0.61 2.14
C TYR A 236 13.57 -0.10 1.26
N SER A 237 12.30 0.04 1.60
CA SER A 237 11.19 -0.55 0.84
C SER A 237 11.16 -0.07 -0.61
N LEU A 238 11.41 1.23 -0.85
CA LEU A 238 11.56 1.82 -2.18
C LEU A 238 12.69 1.15 -2.95
N GLY A 239 13.85 0.93 -2.33
CA GLY A 239 14.97 0.21 -2.94
C GLY A 239 14.59 -1.19 -3.40
N VAL A 240 13.89 -1.95 -2.54
CA VAL A 240 13.39 -3.29 -2.87
C VAL A 240 12.43 -3.23 -4.07
N ILE A 241 11.51 -2.25 -4.12
CA ILE A 241 10.59 -2.08 -5.24
C ILE A 241 11.36 -1.79 -6.53
N ILE A 242 12.33 -0.88 -6.51
CA ILE A 242 13.16 -0.55 -7.67
C ILE A 242 13.86 -1.80 -8.19
N MET A 243 14.51 -2.58 -7.32
CA MET A 243 15.19 -3.82 -7.72
C MET A 243 14.22 -4.85 -8.29
N LYS A 244 13.01 -4.98 -7.74
CA LYS A 244 11.97 -5.86 -8.29
C LYS A 244 11.48 -5.42 -9.67
N ILE A 245 11.35 -4.12 -9.92
CA ILE A 245 11.02 -3.60 -11.26
C ILE A 245 12.13 -3.95 -12.26
N LEU A 246 13.39 -3.82 -11.83
CA LEU A 246 14.54 -4.07 -12.70
C LEU A 246 14.77 -5.56 -13.01
N MET A 247 14.57 -6.42 -12.03
CA MET A 247 14.97 -7.83 -12.10
C MET A 247 13.78 -8.80 -12.14
N GLY A 248 12.57 -8.38 -11.82
CA GLY A 248 11.41 -9.26 -11.65
C GLY A 248 11.64 -10.21 -10.47
N HIS A 249 11.66 -11.51 -10.76
CA HIS A 249 11.88 -12.57 -9.75
C HIS A 249 13.35 -12.94 -9.53
N LYS A 250 14.27 -12.43 -10.36
CA LYS A 250 15.69 -12.74 -10.21
C LYS A 250 16.27 -11.96 -9.04
N GLU A 251 16.99 -12.63 -8.17
CA GLU A 251 17.81 -11.99 -7.15
C GLU A 251 19.14 -11.60 -7.76
N SER A 252 19.49 -10.31 -7.70
CA SER A 252 20.81 -9.82 -8.05
C SER A 252 21.23 -8.74 -7.07
N SER A 253 22.48 -8.81 -6.65
CA SER A 253 23.12 -7.80 -5.81
C SER A 253 24.09 -6.90 -6.58
N SER A 254 24.23 -7.12 -7.91
CA SER A 254 25.24 -6.46 -8.75
C SER A 254 24.60 -5.56 -9.81
N VAL A 255 24.99 -4.28 -9.80
CA VAL A 255 24.63 -3.33 -10.88
C VAL A 255 25.00 -3.88 -12.26
N LYS A 256 26.13 -4.59 -12.37
CA LYS A 256 26.63 -5.15 -13.61
C LYS A 256 25.64 -6.17 -14.20
N GLU A 257 25.18 -7.13 -13.40
CA GLU A 257 24.22 -8.14 -13.83
C GLU A 257 22.88 -7.51 -14.26
N VAL A 258 22.40 -6.49 -13.53
CA VAL A 258 21.18 -5.76 -13.91
C VAL A 258 21.35 -5.12 -15.29
N VAL A 259 22.47 -4.41 -15.51
CA VAL A 259 22.75 -3.70 -16.78
C VAL A 259 22.90 -4.69 -17.92
N GLU A 260 23.61 -5.81 -17.73
CA GLU A 260 23.79 -6.86 -18.72
C GLU A 260 22.44 -7.48 -19.10
N SER A 261 21.60 -7.83 -18.12
CA SER A 261 20.24 -8.37 -18.37
C SER A 261 19.37 -7.42 -19.21
N TRP A 262 19.49 -6.10 -19.02
CA TRP A 262 18.75 -5.13 -19.82
C TRP A 262 19.41 -4.86 -21.17
N ALA A 263 20.74 -4.94 -21.29
CA ALA A 263 21.45 -4.81 -22.55
C ALA A 263 21.03 -5.87 -23.56
N ASP A 264 20.91 -7.12 -23.10
CA ASP A 264 20.45 -8.25 -23.94
C ASP A 264 19.02 -8.01 -24.49
N MET A 265 18.18 -7.31 -23.73
CA MET A 265 16.79 -7.01 -24.15
C MET A 265 16.68 -5.82 -25.10
N PHE A 266 17.53 -4.81 -24.97
CA PHE A 266 17.41 -3.59 -25.78
C PHE A 266 17.89 -3.77 -27.23
N GLY A 267 18.74 -4.75 -27.51
CA GLY A 267 19.40 -4.86 -28.80
C GLY A 267 20.29 -3.64 -29.13
N THR A 268 20.58 -3.46 -30.41
CA THR A 268 21.56 -2.44 -30.85
C THR A 268 21.02 -1.03 -31.06
N LEU A 269 19.69 -0.81 -31.13
CA LEU A 269 19.10 0.50 -31.41
C LEU A 269 18.64 1.23 -30.15
N ASN A 270 19.19 2.41 -29.88
CA ASN A 270 18.84 3.32 -28.76
C ASN A 270 19.18 2.84 -27.33
N SER A 271 20.06 1.87 -27.17
CA SER A 271 20.34 1.25 -25.85
C SER A 271 21.11 2.17 -24.87
N HIS A 272 21.93 3.10 -25.35
CA HIS A 272 22.90 3.81 -24.50
C HIS A 272 22.26 4.71 -23.42
N ILE A 273 21.18 5.45 -23.74
CA ILE A 273 20.48 6.32 -22.77
C ILE A 273 19.71 5.45 -21.80
N SER A 274 18.96 4.45 -22.29
CA SER A 274 18.20 3.53 -21.48
C SER A 274 19.09 2.75 -20.51
N LEU A 275 20.26 2.28 -20.95
CA LEU A 275 21.22 1.57 -20.08
C LEU A 275 21.81 2.48 -18.99
N LYS A 276 22.05 3.78 -19.29
CA LYS A 276 22.45 4.74 -18.25
C LYS A 276 21.37 4.91 -17.19
N GLN A 277 20.10 4.96 -17.60
CA GLN A 277 18.98 5.05 -16.68
C GLN A 277 18.83 3.76 -15.85
N VAL A 278 18.93 2.58 -16.48
CA VAL A 278 18.93 1.29 -15.79
C VAL A 278 20.03 1.24 -14.74
N LYS A 279 21.27 1.62 -15.13
CA LYS A 279 22.41 1.67 -14.22
C LYS A 279 22.15 2.57 -13.03
N ALA A 280 21.68 3.81 -13.27
CA ALA A 280 21.38 4.76 -12.20
C ALA A 280 20.29 4.24 -11.25
N CYS A 281 19.22 3.61 -11.78
CA CYS A 281 18.17 3.00 -10.96
C CYS A 281 18.69 1.81 -10.16
N ALA A 282 19.56 0.98 -10.74
CA ALA A 282 20.15 -0.17 -10.03
C ALA A 282 21.07 0.29 -8.88
N GLU A 283 21.93 1.30 -9.13
CA GLU A 283 22.76 1.91 -8.09
C GLU A 283 21.90 2.47 -6.94
N ILE A 284 20.85 3.23 -7.27
CA ILE A 284 19.89 3.76 -6.29
C ILE A 284 19.23 2.63 -5.51
N GLY A 285 18.73 1.58 -6.18
CA GLY A 285 18.09 0.45 -5.53
C GLY A 285 18.99 -0.24 -4.51
N ILE A 286 20.26 -0.50 -4.87
CA ILE A 286 21.25 -1.10 -3.99
C ILE A 286 21.60 -0.19 -2.81
N GLU A 287 21.83 1.11 -3.07
CA GLU A 287 22.11 2.07 -2.00
C GLU A 287 20.94 2.17 -1.00
N CYS A 288 19.69 2.16 -1.51
CA CYS A 288 18.49 2.22 -0.68
C CYS A 288 18.33 0.97 0.20
N THR A 289 18.75 -0.21 -0.26
CA THR A 289 18.65 -1.47 0.50
C THR A 289 19.81 -1.70 1.47
N ASN A 290 20.68 -0.69 1.70
CA ASN A 290 21.76 -0.81 2.67
C ASN A 290 21.21 -1.18 4.05
N TYR A 291 21.89 -2.12 4.73
CA TYR A 291 21.52 -2.57 6.07
C TYR A 291 21.43 -1.42 7.08
N TYR A 292 22.40 -0.50 7.04
CA TYR A 292 22.46 0.64 7.94
C TYR A 292 21.67 1.83 7.38
N PRO A 293 20.65 2.36 8.09
CA PRO A 293 19.81 3.46 7.60
C PRO A 293 20.58 4.73 7.23
N VAL A 294 21.69 5.02 7.95
CA VAL A 294 22.53 6.20 7.72
C VAL A 294 23.17 6.20 6.33
N ASN A 295 23.45 5.04 5.77
CA ASN A 295 24.08 4.88 4.46
C ASN A 295 23.07 4.97 3.30
N ARG A 296 21.76 4.89 3.58
CA ARG A 296 20.73 5.03 2.56
C ARG A 296 20.62 6.50 2.13
N PRO A 297 20.45 6.79 0.83
CA PRO A 297 20.30 8.16 0.35
C PRO A 297 19.02 8.81 0.92
N ALA A 298 18.99 10.15 0.95
CA ALA A 298 17.76 10.87 1.22
C ALA A 298 16.88 10.90 -0.04
N ILE A 299 15.55 10.96 0.12
CA ILE A 299 14.61 10.89 -1.00
C ILE A 299 14.83 12.01 -2.03
N TRP A 300 15.13 13.23 -1.60
CA TRP A 300 15.41 14.34 -2.50
C TRP A 300 16.63 14.08 -3.41
N PHE A 301 17.66 13.38 -2.89
CA PHE A 301 18.83 12.99 -3.66
C PHE A 301 18.50 11.91 -4.70
N ILE A 302 17.64 10.94 -4.33
CA ILE A 302 17.13 9.91 -5.24
C ILE A 302 16.41 10.57 -6.42
N ILE A 303 15.47 11.48 -6.15
CA ILE A 303 14.69 12.18 -7.18
C ILE A 303 15.63 12.94 -8.13
N THR A 304 16.62 13.64 -7.59
CA THR A 304 17.59 14.39 -8.41
C THR A 304 18.35 13.47 -9.36
N ARG A 305 18.82 12.32 -8.88
CA ARG A 305 19.54 11.32 -9.71
C ARG A 305 18.63 10.71 -10.78
N VAL A 306 17.39 10.38 -10.41
CA VAL A 306 16.40 9.89 -11.38
C VAL A 306 16.07 10.97 -12.41
N ALA A 307 15.88 12.24 -12.03
CA ALA A 307 15.52 13.31 -12.95
C ALA A 307 16.67 13.71 -13.91
N LEU A 308 17.91 13.62 -13.48
CA LEU A 308 19.09 13.98 -14.28
C LEU A 308 19.43 12.94 -15.37
N SER A 309 18.81 11.76 -15.33
CA SER A 309 19.01 10.76 -16.38
C SER A 309 18.17 11.13 -17.61
N PRO A 310 18.77 11.50 -18.74
CA PRO A 310 18.07 12.07 -19.90
C PRO A 310 17.05 11.07 -20.47
N PHE A 311 15.87 11.57 -20.85
CA PHE A 311 14.91 10.79 -21.61
C PHE A 311 15.44 10.48 -23.00
N PRO A 312 15.27 9.26 -23.52
CA PRO A 312 15.45 9.01 -24.94
C PRO A 312 14.43 9.90 -25.68
N ARG A 313 14.90 10.78 -26.56
CA ARG A 313 14.04 11.48 -27.50
C ARG A 313 13.35 10.39 -28.34
N VAL A 314 12.06 10.18 -28.14
CA VAL A 314 11.26 9.35 -29.03
C VAL A 314 11.19 10.11 -30.35
N THR A 315 12.05 9.75 -31.29
CA THR A 315 11.78 10.04 -32.70
C THR A 315 10.56 9.22 -33.06
N LEU A 316 9.43 9.88 -33.23
CA LEU A 316 8.21 9.31 -33.78
C LEU A 316 8.53 8.80 -35.21
N SER A 317 9.11 7.64 -35.32
CA SER A 317 9.08 6.84 -36.51
C SER A 317 7.63 6.35 -36.65
N ARG A 318 6.95 6.84 -37.69
CA ARG A 318 5.71 6.28 -38.17
C ARG A 318 5.96 4.83 -38.58
N ALA A 319 5.71 3.90 -37.68
CA ALA A 319 5.71 2.48 -38.01
C ALA A 319 4.62 1.80 -37.16
N THR A 320 3.56 1.41 -37.89
CA THR A 320 2.65 0.31 -37.66
C THR A 320 2.00 0.18 -36.27
N GLY A 321 0.74 0.70 -36.22
CA GLY A 321 -0.18 0.42 -35.13
C GLY A 321 -0.48 -1.07 -35.00
N LEU A 322 0.16 -1.69 -34.04
CA LEU A 322 -0.36 -2.89 -33.41
C LEU A 322 -0.94 -2.47 -32.07
N PRO A 323 -2.23 -2.72 -31.82
CA PRO A 323 -2.80 -2.45 -30.52
C PRO A 323 -2.11 -3.37 -29.51
N VAL A 324 -1.51 -2.79 -28.46
CA VAL A 324 -1.09 -3.54 -27.28
C VAL A 324 -2.36 -4.16 -26.71
N ARG A 325 -2.56 -5.46 -26.94
CA ARG A 325 -3.58 -6.23 -26.24
C ARG A 325 -3.11 -6.35 -24.79
N LEU A 326 -3.66 -5.52 -23.95
CA LEU A 326 -3.60 -5.75 -22.51
C LEU A 326 -4.48 -6.98 -22.22
N PRO A 327 -3.99 -7.97 -21.45
CA PRO A 327 -4.81 -9.10 -21.07
C PRO A 327 -6.02 -8.62 -20.26
N PRO A 328 -7.16 -9.31 -20.31
CA PRO A 328 -8.28 -9.03 -19.44
C PRO A 328 -7.83 -9.25 -18.00
N LEU A 329 -7.90 -8.19 -17.21
CA LEU A 329 -7.53 -8.17 -15.81
C LEU A 329 -8.37 -9.18 -15.04
N SER A 330 -7.73 -10.23 -14.54
CA SER A 330 -8.37 -11.10 -13.56
C SER A 330 -8.43 -10.34 -12.23
N ILE A 331 -9.64 -10.14 -11.74
CA ILE A 331 -10.02 -9.39 -10.53
C ILE A 331 -9.51 -10.11 -9.24
N ARG A 332 -8.31 -10.65 -9.22
CA ARG A 332 -7.81 -11.47 -8.09
C ARG A 332 -6.66 -10.87 -7.27
N ALA A 333 -6.20 -9.68 -7.55
CA ALA A 333 -4.87 -9.24 -7.13
C ALA A 333 -4.74 -8.49 -5.80
N LEU A 334 -5.79 -8.25 -5.04
CA LEU A 334 -5.66 -7.70 -3.67
C LEU A 334 -5.68 -8.78 -2.57
N ALA A 335 -5.64 -10.06 -2.95
CA ALA A 335 -5.92 -11.18 -2.03
C ALA A 335 -4.69 -11.91 -1.44
N THR A 336 -3.45 -11.59 -1.81
CA THR A 336 -2.30 -12.43 -1.46
C THR A 336 -1.20 -11.76 -0.62
N ALA A 337 -1.53 -10.82 0.22
CA ALA A 337 -0.57 -10.28 1.18
C ALA A 337 -1.07 -10.46 2.61
N GLY A 338 -1.13 -11.68 3.10
CA GLY A 338 -1.56 -11.92 4.47
C GLY A 338 -1.61 -13.38 4.90
N ASP A 339 -0.83 -14.26 4.26
CA ASP A 339 -0.58 -15.57 4.88
C ASP A 339 0.56 -15.41 5.91
N GLY A 340 0.22 -14.76 7.02
CA GLY A 340 1.00 -14.77 8.24
C GLY A 340 0.97 -16.18 8.80
N ARG A 341 1.92 -17.02 8.38
CA ARG A 341 2.18 -18.29 9.07
C ARG A 341 2.36 -17.99 10.55
N ARG A 342 1.39 -18.42 11.33
CA ARG A 342 1.52 -18.52 12.79
C ARG A 342 2.81 -19.24 13.06
N VAL A 343 3.70 -18.60 13.80
CA VAL A 343 4.83 -19.27 14.46
C VAL A 343 4.21 -20.37 15.31
N PRO A 344 4.64 -21.64 15.21
CA PRO A 344 4.14 -22.72 16.06
C PRO A 344 4.42 -22.32 17.52
N ARG A 345 3.40 -22.29 18.33
CA ARG A 345 3.56 -22.35 19.78
C ARG A 345 4.33 -23.63 20.09
N ALA A 346 5.49 -23.52 20.73
CA ALA A 346 6.19 -24.64 21.33
C ALA A 346 5.19 -25.39 22.21
N ALA A 347 5.03 -26.68 21.93
CA ALA A 347 4.28 -27.60 22.73
C ALA A 347 4.90 -27.62 24.14
N ALA A 348 4.11 -27.23 25.14
CA ALA A 348 4.42 -27.53 26.52
C ALA A 348 4.19 -29.01 26.71
N ASP A 349 5.27 -29.71 26.98
CA ASP A 349 5.30 -31.12 27.34
C ASP A 349 4.54 -31.31 28.66
N GLU A 350 3.46 -32.06 28.63
CA GLU A 350 2.79 -32.62 29.79
C GLU A 350 3.58 -33.87 30.23
N GLY A 351 4.21 -33.82 31.37
CA GLY A 351 4.87 -34.97 31.95
C GLY A 351 4.90 -34.88 33.48
N GLY A 352 3.98 -35.52 34.07
CA GLY A 352 3.70 -36.10 35.33
C GLY A 352 4.69 -36.01 36.52
N GLY A 353 4.15 -35.97 37.73
CA GLY A 353 4.75 -36.67 38.88
C GLY A 353 4.94 -35.82 40.12
N GLU A 354 3.98 -35.90 41.02
CA GLU A 354 4.05 -36.12 42.47
C GLU A 354 5.03 -35.31 43.36
N ALA A 355 4.41 -34.58 44.25
CA ALA A 355 4.44 -34.72 45.75
C ALA A 355 5.62 -34.13 46.55
N LEU A 356 5.17 -33.46 47.61
CA LEU A 356 5.75 -33.26 48.92
C LEU A 356 6.56 -31.98 49.24
N GLY A 357 6.00 -31.24 50.16
CA GLY A 357 6.76 -30.73 51.31
C GLY A 357 6.71 -29.23 51.56
N ARG A 358 5.75 -28.80 52.37
CA ARG A 358 5.83 -27.78 53.47
C ARG A 358 7.22 -27.13 53.69
N ASP A 359 7.30 -25.82 53.78
CA ASP A 359 7.29 -25.01 54.99
C ASP A 359 7.81 -23.58 54.75
N ALA A 360 7.06 -22.66 55.28
CA ALA A 360 7.43 -21.54 56.17
C ALA A 360 8.37 -20.40 55.70
N ALA A 361 7.74 -19.24 55.51
CA ALA A 361 7.88 -18.04 56.35
C ALA A 361 9.12 -17.09 56.23
N ARG A 362 8.73 -15.80 56.04
CA ARG A 362 9.39 -14.55 56.53
C ARG A 362 10.78 -14.19 55.99
N ALA A 363 10.99 -13.01 55.48
CA ALA A 363 10.97 -11.66 56.05
C ALA A 363 11.51 -10.64 55.05
N ARG A 364 10.89 -9.49 55.01
CA ARG A 364 11.38 -8.11 54.96
C ARG A 364 12.86 -7.84 54.59
N ALA A 365 13.05 -7.09 53.50
CA ALA A 365 13.56 -5.72 53.53
C ALA A 365 13.29 -5.08 52.16
#